data_8a84138bff49b36b46375bec78a5cbee
#
_entry.id   8a84138bff49b36b46375bec78a5cbee
#
_cell.length_a   1.000
_cell.length_b   1.000
_cell.length_c   1.000
_cell.angle_alpha   90.00
_cell.angle_beta   90.00
_cell.angle_gamma   90.00
#
_symmetry.space_group_name_H-M   'P 1'
#
loop_
_entity.id
_entity.type
_entity.pdbx_description
1 polymer ?
#
loop_
_entity_poly.entity_id
_entity_poly.type
_entity_poly.pdbx_seq_one_letter_code
_entity_poly.pdbx_strand_id
1 'polypeptide(L)'
;MSKKIIKRGIAFFMTAVLVLSVFAGSFMSVSAAPLFGDIDASGDINSTDALYMLQMSVGLYEETKEKLYCGDLDLNGKVNSADALTVLQKSVGLPINLVSFSLNTGDTAVLPGNEIHLEAIDFNPRVADNTDVIWFSSDPEIASIDEMGNVQTFKTGKVTLSAKSVENENLVKSITLTVAHLINSVQVEKTSVTLTQGAKYAQKLTFSPVDVIKTMSWTSSDSSVATVDANGVIQGRKIGSATITGTTTDDTKKTVTCKVTVTAMNIPYVSQLPKYPTGCEAASCCMLLKYYGFSINIDQMVNIIPRKNLYKKNGKTYGPDINEMFVGDPRYTYTSSTPGYGVFSPAVTKALQKAINERGGGYTAVKISGCSFEELLGYISDGSPAIVWATYKMQKPTKVNSWYIESTGKYFEYPRGTHVMILSGHSSTTVTTVDPYDNGVLTFDKSTFEDRWKLLGKQAIVLVKNK
;
A
#
# COMPACT_ATOMS: atom_id res chain seq x y z
N MET A 1 40.17 3.32 -58.14
CA MET A 1 40.46 3.59 -56.76
C MET A 1 39.43 2.97 -55.88
N SER A 2 39.74 1.86 -55.26
CA SER A 2 38.85 0.98 -54.50
C SER A 2 38.81 1.44 -53.04
N LYS A 3 37.59 1.70 -52.49
CA LYS A 3 37.42 1.85 -51.04
C LYS A 3 36.78 0.60 -50.48
N LYS A 4 37.56 -0.16 -49.73
CA LYS A 4 37.16 -1.30 -48.92
C LYS A 4 36.23 -0.84 -47.81
N ILE A 5 35.04 -1.40 -47.73
CA ILE A 5 34.13 -1.32 -46.60
C ILE A 5 34.50 -2.45 -45.63
N ILE A 6 34.96 -2.08 -44.44
CA ILE A 6 35.27 -3.03 -43.37
C ILE A 6 33.96 -3.28 -42.60
N LYS A 7 33.44 -4.49 -42.75
CA LYS A 7 32.38 -5.02 -41.85
C LYS A 7 33.07 -5.44 -40.52
N ARG A 8 32.79 -4.73 -39.44
CA ARG A 8 33.11 -5.20 -38.09
C ARG A 8 31.94 -6.06 -37.60
N GLY A 9 32.10 -7.37 -37.68
CA GLY A 9 31.30 -8.33 -36.95
C GLY A 9 31.80 -8.39 -35.51
N ILE A 10 30.90 -8.14 -34.54
CA ILE A 10 31.19 -8.38 -33.14
C ILE A 10 30.85 -9.86 -32.87
N ALA A 11 31.91 -10.67 -32.79
CA ALA A 11 31.80 -12.04 -32.32
C ALA A 11 31.81 -12.02 -30.78
N PHE A 12 30.71 -12.45 -30.17
CA PHE A 12 30.67 -12.75 -28.73
C PHE A 12 31.42 -14.09 -28.53
N PHE A 13 32.62 -14.00 -27.97
CA PHE A 13 33.36 -15.19 -27.51
C PHE A 13 32.78 -15.62 -26.16
N MET A 14 32.06 -16.72 -26.16
CA MET A 14 31.82 -17.52 -24.95
C MET A 14 33.13 -18.25 -24.63
N THR A 15 33.88 -17.77 -23.66
CA THR A 15 35.05 -18.45 -23.10
C THR A 15 34.55 -19.56 -22.16
N ALA A 16 34.39 -20.77 -22.68
CA ALA A 16 34.36 -21.97 -21.85
C ALA A 16 35.78 -22.21 -21.34
N VAL A 17 36.01 -21.96 -20.07
CA VAL A 17 37.28 -22.35 -19.41
C VAL A 17 37.22 -23.86 -19.17
N LEU A 18 37.85 -24.62 -20.08
CA LEU A 18 38.12 -26.03 -19.86
C LEU A 18 39.34 -26.14 -18.95
N VAL A 19 39.13 -26.36 -17.65
CA VAL A 19 40.22 -26.75 -16.74
C VAL A 19 40.44 -28.26 -16.93
N LEU A 20 41.42 -28.63 -17.73
CA LEU A 20 41.94 -29.98 -17.79
C LEU A 20 42.82 -30.22 -16.56
N SER A 21 42.28 -30.77 -15.48
CA SER A 21 43.09 -31.40 -14.42
C SER A 21 43.24 -32.89 -14.77
N VAL A 22 44.41 -33.24 -15.20
CA VAL A 22 44.83 -34.64 -15.32
C VAL A 22 44.92 -35.22 -13.90
N PHE A 23 43.90 -35.98 -13.49
CA PHE A 23 44.00 -36.93 -12.37
C PHE A 23 43.90 -38.34 -12.92
N ALA A 24 45.01 -39.08 -12.71
CA ALA A 24 45.08 -40.47 -13.00
C ALA A 24 44.14 -41.29 -12.09
N GLY A 25 43.37 -42.14 -12.70
CA GLY A 25 42.90 -43.38 -12.11
C GLY A 25 41.79 -43.31 -11.08
N SER A 26 40.56 -43.25 -11.52
CA SER A 26 39.42 -44.04 -11.03
C SER A 26 38.38 -44.04 -12.15
N PHE A 27 38.11 -45.20 -12.74
CA PHE A 27 36.91 -45.38 -13.53
C PHE A 27 35.71 -45.14 -12.60
N MET A 28 35.14 -43.95 -12.60
CA MET A 28 33.79 -43.78 -12.10
C MET A 28 32.89 -44.57 -13.09
N SER A 29 32.36 -45.70 -12.62
CA SER A 29 31.21 -46.31 -13.24
C SER A 29 30.14 -45.21 -13.36
N VAL A 30 29.72 -44.88 -14.58
CA VAL A 30 28.51 -44.11 -14.80
C VAL A 30 27.40 -44.97 -14.19
N SER A 31 26.99 -44.65 -12.98
CA SER A 31 25.81 -45.25 -12.39
C SER A 31 24.65 -44.93 -13.31
N ALA A 32 23.97 -45.95 -13.81
CA ALA A 32 22.71 -45.74 -14.52
C ALA A 32 21.79 -44.84 -13.67
N ALA A 33 21.03 -43.97 -14.32
CA ALA A 33 20.07 -43.15 -13.61
C ALA A 33 19.18 -44.06 -12.73
N PRO A 34 18.91 -43.70 -11.49
CA PRO A 34 18.15 -44.54 -10.58
C PRO A 34 16.75 -44.77 -11.15
N LEU A 35 16.32 -46.04 -11.15
CA LEU A 35 15.01 -46.45 -11.64
C LEU A 35 13.96 -46.15 -10.55
N PHE A 36 12.96 -45.34 -10.85
CA PHE A 36 11.88 -45.08 -9.91
C PHE A 36 11.09 -46.34 -9.59
N GLY A 37 10.88 -46.61 -8.31
CA GLY A 37 10.25 -47.81 -7.82
C GLY A 37 11.20 -48.95 -7.47
N ASP A 38 12.47 -48.92 -7.88
CA ASP A 38 13.52 -49.87 -7.57
C ASP A 38 14.26 -49.40 -6.29
N ILE A 39 13.82 -49.90 -5.14
CA ILE A 39 14.34 -49.48 -3.81
C ILE A 39 15.59 -50.25 -3.43
N ASP A 40 15.73 -51.48 -3.91
CA ASP A 40 16.87 -52.36 -3.58
C ASP A 40 18.02 -52.26 -4.60
N ALA A 41 17.82 -51.41 -5.63
CA ALA A 41 18.76 -51.20 -6.72
C ALA A 41 19.10 -52.48 -7.50
N SER A 42 18.15 -53.41 -7.59
CA SER A 42 18.29 -54.68 -8.33
C SER A 42 18.24 -54.50 -9.86
N GLY A 43 17.69 -53.38 -10.33
CA GLY A 43 17.44 -53.07 -11.72
C GLY A 43 16.05 -53.44 -12.21
N ASP A 44 15.22 -54.07 -11.37
CA ASP A 44 13.85 -54.49 -11.67
C ASP A 44 12.86 -53.93 -10.64
N ILE A 45 11.70 -53.49 -11.10
CA ILE A 45 10.59 -53.08 -10.22
C ILE A 45 9.73 -54.31 -9.90
N ASN A 46 9.76 -54.79 -8.66
CA ASN A 46 9.07 -56.03 -8.30
C ASN A 46 8.45 -55.94 -6.87
N SER A 47 7.87 -57.08 -6.41
CA SER A 47 7.19 -57.11 -5.11
C SER A 47 8.14 -56.93 -3.89
N THR A 48 9.45 -57.18 -4.08
CA THR A 48 10.45 -56.93 -3.03
C THR A 48 10.59 -55.46 -2.75
N ASP A 49 10.58 -54.59 -3.77
CA ASP A 49 10.61 -53.14 -3.62
C ASP A 49 9.38 -52.63 -2.86
N ALA A 50 8.19 -53.14 -3.21
CA ALA A 50 6.97 -52.83 -2.51
C ALA A 50 7.05 -53.23 -1.02
N LEU A 51 7.67 -54.38 -0.72
CA LEU A 51 7.88 -54.82 0.67
C LEU A 51 8.83 -53.84 1.41
N TYR A 52 9.94 -53.43 0.81
CA TYR A 52 10.86 -52.44 1.41
C TYR A 52 10.17 -51.09 1.61
N MET A 53 9.36 -50.61 0.69
CA MET A 53 8.58 -49.40 0.86
C MET A 53 7.60 -49.49 2.05
N LEU A 54 6.91 -50.62 2.19
CA LEU A 54 6.05 -50.85 3.35
C LEU A 54 6.85 -50.90 4.66
N GLN A 55 8.01 -51.51 4.68
CA GLN A 55 8.88 -51.52 5.84
C GLN A 55 9.42 -50.11 6.18
N MET A 56 9.76 -49.32 5.18
CA MET A 56 10.15 -47.90 5.36
C MET A 56 8.99 -47.10 5.95
N SER A 57 7.77 -47.28 5.46
CA SER A 57 6.58 -46.56 5.93
C SER A 57 6.26 -46.76 7.41
N VAL A 58 6.70 -47.88 7.98
CA VAL A 58 6.54 -48.21 9.42
C VAL A 58 7.85 -48.17 10.23
N GLY A 59 8.93 -47.65 9.62
CA GLY A 59 10.22 -47.46 10.29
C GLY A 59 11.04 -48.78 10.52
N LEU A 60 10.73 -49.86 9.83
CA LEU A 60 11.46 -51.13 9.91
C LEU A 60 12.61 -51.24 8.89
N TYR A 61 12.71 -50.33 7.94
CA TYR A 61 13.76 -50.21 6.97
C TYR A 61 14.23 -48.76 6.88
N GLU A 62 15.54 -48.54 6.74
CA GLU A 62 16.12 -47.19 6.78
C GLU A 62 15.78 -46.40 5.51
N GLU A 63 15.20 -45.20 5.69
CA GLU A 63 14.97 -44.26 4.62
C GLU A 63 16.24 -43.43 4.40
N THR A 64 16.90 -43.62 3.26
CA THR A 64 17.96 -42.73 2.78
C THR A 64 17.40 -41.72 1.77
N LYS A 65 18.18 -40.69 1.45
CA LYS A 65 17.77 -39.69 0.43
C LYS A 65 17.57 -40.33 -0.94
N GLU A 66 18.41 -41.30 -1.27
CA GLU A 66 18.33 -42.06 -2.54
C GLU A 66 17.06 -42.88 -2.58
N LYS A 67 16.75 -43.61 -1.50
CA LYS A 67 15.52 -44.43 -1.41
C LYS A 67 14.27 -43.59 -1.41
N LEU A 68 14.27 -42.41 -0.72
CA LEU A 68 13.18 -41.44 -0.77
C LEU A 68 13.01 -40.94 -2.21
N TYR A 69 14.10 -40.59 -2.88
CA TYR A 69 14.05 -40.13 -4.29
C TYR A 69 13.49 -41.17 -5.25
N CYS A 70 13.85 -42.46 -5.10
CA CYS A 70 13.35 -43.53 -5.94
C CYS A 70 11.95 -44.00 -5.55
N GLY A 71 11.61 -43.94 -4.28
CA GLY A 71 10.40 -44.54 -3.70
C GLY A 71 9.20 -43.62 -3.56
N ASP A 72 9.40 -42.30 -3.50
CA ASP A 72 8.30 -41.31 -3.46
C ASP A 72 7.74 -41.13 -4.87
N LEU A 73 6.80 -42.00 -5.24
CA LEU A 73 6.26 -42.08 -6.60
C LEU A 73 5.14 -41.07 -6.84
N ASP A 74 4.43 -40.66 -5.79
CA ASP A 74 3.34 -39.71 -5.87
C ASP A 74 3.80 -38.26 -5.55
N LEU A 75 5.11 -38.06 -5.31
CA LEU A 75 5.72 -36.73 -5.05
C LEU A 75 5.18 -36.02 -3.79
N ASN A 76 4.74 -36.80 -2.79
CA ASN A 76 4.24 -36.25 -1.54
C ASN A 76 5.33 -36.00 -0.48
N GLY A 77 6.59 -36.34 -0.77
CA GLY A 77 7.76 -36.17 0.09
C GLY A 77 7.99 -37.32 1.08
N LYS A 78 7.32 -38.45 0.91
CA LYS A 78 7.43 -39.65 1.79
C LYS A 78 7.30 -40.91 0.97
N VAL A 79 7.99 -41.99 1.40
CA VAL A 79 7.71 -43.33 0.94
C VAL A 79 6.68 -43.99 1.84
N ASN A 80 5.53 -44.33 1.35
CA ASN A 80 4.41 -44.82 2.14
C ASN A 80 3.66 -46.00 1.41
N SER A 81 2.55 -46.44 1.99
CA SER A 81 1.77 -47.54 1.45
C SER A 81 1.15 -47.29 0.07
N ALA A 82 0.92 -46.00 -0.29
CA ALA A 82 0.40 -45.67 -1.64
C ALA A 82 1.47 -45.91 -2.70
N ASP A 83 2.73 -45.53 -2.42
CA ASP A 83 3.88 -45.82 -3.31
C ASP A 83 4.11 -47.31 -3.46
N ALA A 84 4.09 -48.03 -2.33
CA ALA A 84 4.22 -49.49 -2.32
C ALA A 84 3.11 -50.16 -3.12
N LEU A 85 1.87 -49.69 -3.04
CA LEU A 85 0.77 -50.20 -3.86
C LEU A 85 1.01 -49.96 -5.36
N THR A 86 1.52 -48.79 -5.72
CA THR A 86 1.85 -48.43 -7.10
C THR A 86 2.94 -49.33 -7.66
N VAL A 87 4.02 -49.64 -6.89
CA VAL A 87 5.06 -50.60 -7.24
C VAL A 87 4.49 -51.99 -7.39
N LEU A 88 3.62 -52.41 -6.46
CA LEU A 88 2.99 -53.74 -6.54
C LEU A 88 2.12 -53.91 -7.81
N GLN A 89 1.32 -52.88 -8.15
CA GLN A 89 0.54 -52.86 -9.40
C GLN A 89 1.46 -52.99 -10.62
N LYS A 90 2.57 -52.21 -10.67
CA LYS A 90 3.56 -52.27 -11.73
C LYS A 90 4.17 -53.66 -11.85
N SER A 91 4.54 -54.27 -10.73
CA SER A 91 5.19 -55.60 -10.69
C SER A 91 4.31 -56.77 -11.23
N VAL A 92 2.99 -56.60 -11.20
CA VAL A 92 2.03 -57.60 -11.72
C VAL A 92 1.45 -57.21 -13.09
N GLY A 93 1.98 -56.16 -13.72
CA GLY A 93 1.59 -55.68 -15.04
C GLY A 93 0.22 -55.00 -15.11
N LEU A 94 -0.28 -54.45 -13.99
CA LEU A 94 -1.48 -53.63 -14.00
C LEU A 94 -1.16 -52.22 -14.50
N PRO A 95 -2.05 -51.62 -15.28
CA PRO A 95 -1.82 -50.28 -15.82
C PRO A 95 -1.69 -49.23 -14.72
N ILE A 96 -0.70 -48.34 -14.86
CA ILE A 96 -0.43 -47.21 -13.98
C ILE A 96 -0.72 -45.92 -14.75
N ASN A 97 -1.89 -45.38 -14.53
CA ASN A 97 -2.34 -44.18 -15.23
C ASN A 97 -1.71 -42.88 -14.65
N LEU A 98 -1.41 -41.95 -15.53
CA LEU A 98 -0.92 -40.61 -15.13
C LEU A 98 -2.04 -39.80 -14.43
N VAL A 99 -1.74 -39.30 -13.23
CA VAL A 99 -2.66 -38.50 -12.40
C VAL A 99 -2.38 -37.00 -12.52
N SER A 100 -1.11 -36.61 -12.54
CA SER A 100 -0.70 -35.20 -12.72
C SER A 100 0.73 -35.10 -13.27
N PHE A 101 1.06 -33.91 -13.78
CA PHE A 101 2.41 -33.47 -14.11
C PHE A 101 2.53 -31.97 -13.96
N SER A 102 3.73 -31.42 -13.99
CA SER A 102 4.04 -30.02 -13.97
C SER A 102 4.73 -29.58 -15.28
N LEU A 103 4.87 -28.27 -15.47
CA LEU A 103 5.73 -27.71 -16.50
C LEU A 103 6.99 -27.15 -15.85
N ASN A 104 8.13 -27.23 -16.54
CA ASN A 104 9.44 -26.75 -16.04
C ASN A 104 9.50 -25.23 -15.80
N THR A 105 8.52 -24.47 -16.27
CA THR A 105 8.40 -23.03 -16.04
C THR A 105 6.92 -22.65 -15.90
N GLY A 106 6.68 -21.52 -15.21
CA GLY A 106 5.36 -20.86 -15.12
C GLY A 106 5.20 -19.74 -16.15
N ASP A 107 4.24 -18.85 -15.89
CA ASP A 107 4.02 -17.67 -16.72
C ASP A 107 5.32 -16.87 -16.88
N THR A 108 5.68 -16.56 -18.13
CA THR A 108 6.95 -15.92 -18.46
C THR A 108 6.80 -14.88 -19.56
N ALA A 109 7.86 -14.06 -19.75
CA ALA A 109 7.90 -13.03 -20.76
C ALA A 109 9.21 -13.09 -21.54
N VAL A 110 9.13 -12.93 -22.85
CA VAL A 110 10.25 -13.03 -23.78
C VAL A 110 10.17 -11.97 -24.88
N LEU A 111 11.27 -11.77 -25.60
CA LEU A 111 11.32 -10.92 -26.79
C LEU A 111 10.85 -11.70 -28.03
N PRO A 112 10.29 -11.02 -29.05
CA PRO A 112 10.06 -11.64 -30.35
C PRO A 112 11.36 -12.21 -30.94
N GLY A 113 11.28 -13.40 -31.52
CA GLY A 113 12.43 -14.11 -32.07
C GLY A 113 13.20 -14.95 -31.03
N ASN A 114 12.85 -14.91 -29.75
CA ASN A 114 13.43 -15.80 -28.75
C ASN A 114 12.87 -17.22 -28.89
N GLU A 115 13.73 -18.20 -28.60
CA GLU A 115 13.38 -19.60 -28.44
C GLU A 115 13.41 -19.97 -26.96
N ILE A 116 12.44 -20.74 -26.52
CA ILE A 116 12.39 -21.33 -25.18
C ILE A 116 12.00 -22.81 -25.31
N HIS A 117 12.33 -23.58 -24.30
CA HIS A 117 11.96 -25.01 -24.28
C HIS A 117 11.06 -25.28 -23.07
N LEU A 118 9.85 -25.78 -23.32
CA LEU A 118 8.93 -26.27 -22.31
C LEU A 118 9.08 -27.78 -22.20
N GLU A 119 9.07 -28.23 -20.95
CA GLU A 119 9.16 -29.66 -20.64
C GLU A 119 8.08 -30.02 -19.63
N ALA A 120 7.44 -31.16 -19.84
CA ALA A 120 6.58 -31.76 -18.85
C ALA A 120 7.45 -32.53 -17.84
N ILE A 121 7.29 -32.24 -16.59
CA ILE A 121 8.10 -32.75 -15.46
C ILE A 121 7.19 -33.18 -14.31
N ASP A 122 7.80 -33.78 -13.28
CA ASP A 122 7.11 -34.16 -12.03
C ASP A 122 5.86 -35.02 -12.29
N PHE A 123 6.00 -36.02 -13.17
CA PHE A 123 4.93 -36.96 -13.45
C PHE A 123 4.53 -37.71 -12.17
N ASN A 124 3.24 -37.77 -11.89
CA ASN A 124 2.68 -38.46 -10.75
C ASN A 124 1.63 -39.50 -11.23
N PRO A 125 1.79 -40.80 -10.92
CA PRO A 125 2.99 -41.36 -10.30
C PRO A 125 4.17 -41.41 -11.29
N ARG A 126 5.40 -41.37 -10.75
CA ARG A 126 6.66 -41.34 -11.53
C ARG A 126 6.87 -42.57 -12.43
N VAL A 127 6.14 -43.65 -12.15
CA VAL A 127 6.18 -44.92 -12.90
C VAL A 127 4.95 -45.11 -13.81
N ALA A 128 4.20 -44.05 -14.10
CA ALA A 128 3.09 -44.07 -15.02
C ALA A 128 3.51 -44.70 -16.37
N ASP A 129 2.61 -45.46 -16.97
CA ASP A 129 2.93 -46.23 -18.18
C ASP A 129 3.06 -45.36 -19.42
N ASN A 130 2.34 -44.24 -19.45
CA ASN A 130 2.42 -43.26 -20.51
C ASN A 130 2.51 -41.84 -19.91
N THR A 131 3.63 -41.18 -20.20
CA THR A 131 3.90 -39.80 -19.80
C THR A 131 3.91 -38.82 -20.99
N ASP A 132 3.55 -39.30 -22.18
CA ASP A 132 3.54 -38.51 -23.39
C ASP A 132 2.52 -37.36 -23.28
N VAL A 133 2.91 -36.22 -23.81
CA VAL A 133 2.06 -35.02 -23.88
C VAL A 133 2.00 -34.50 -25.32
N ILE A 134 0.86 -33.91 -25.66
CA ILE A 134 0.68 -33.16 -26.90
C ILE A 134 0.74 -31.67 -26.56
N TRP A 135 1.61 -30.97 -27.26
CA TRP A 135 1.78 -29.52 -27.12
C TRP A 135 0.87 -28.75 -28.07
N PHE A 136 0.33 -27.64 -27.62
CA PHE A 136 -0.42 -26.71 -28.48
C PHE A 136 -0.34 -25.29 -28.01
N SER A 137 -0.46 -24.38 -28.96
CA SER A 137 -0.51 -22.91 -28.73
C SER A 137 -1.92 -22.42 -29.03
N SER A 138 -2.42 -21.49 -28.20
CA SER A 138 -3.70 -20.82 -28.44
C SER A 138 -3.64 -19.83 -29.61
N ASP A 139 -2.43 -19.34 -29.95
CA ASP A 139 -2.18 -18.44 -31.07
C ASP A 139 -0.79 -18.69 -31.67
N PRO A 140 -0.67 -19.58 -32.67
CA PRO A 140 0.61 -19.90 -33.30
C PRO A 140 1.26 -18.72 -34.06
N GLU A 141 0.53 -17.64 -34.34
CA GLU A 141 1.12 -16.42 -34.94
C GLU A 141 1.91 -15.60 -33.93
N ILE A 142 1.58 -15.70 -32.63
CA ILE A 142 2.34 -15.08 -31.54
C ILE A 142 3.51 -15.97 -31.16
N ALA A 143 3.24 -17.24 -30.88
CA ALA A 143 4.25 -18.25 -30.63
C ALA A 143 3.76 -19.64 -31.01
N SER A 144 4.56 -20.40 -31.75
CA SER A 144 4.34 -21.82 -32.00
C SER A 144 5.10 -22.68 -31.00
N ILE A 145 4.65 -23.94 -30.84
CA ILE A 145 5.33 -24.96 -30.07
C ILE A 145 5.32 -26.26 -30.85
N ASP A 146 6.46 -26.92 -30.93
CA ASP A 146 6.59 -28.21 -31.64
C ASP A 146 6.30 -29.43 -30.72
N GLU A 147 6.33 -30.64 -31.28
CA GLU A 147 6.09 -31.88 -30.53
C GLU A 147 7.13 -32.13 -29.44
N MET A 148 8.30 -31.53 -29.54
CA MET A 148 9.38 -31.64 -28.55
C MET A 148 9.32 -30.57 -27.46
N GLY A 149 8.35 -29.67 -27.51
CA GLY A 149 8.22 -28.56 -26.56
C GLY A 149 9.09 -27.32 -26.88
N ASN A 150 9.71 -27.25 -28.06
CA ASN A 150 10.44 -26.06 -28.48
C ASN A 150 9.46 -24.98 -28.92
N VAL A 151 9.57 -23.82 -28.32
CA VAL A 151 8.72 -22.65 -28.57
C VAL A 151 9.49 -21.62 -29.39
N GLN A 152 8.91 -21.23 -30.53
CA GLN A 152 9.38 -20.15 -31.38
C GLN A 152 8.44 -18.94 -31.24
N THR A 153 8.95 -17.74 -30.95
CA THR A 153 8.16 -16.52 -30.82
C THR A 153 8.27 -15.63 -32.06
N PHE A 154 7.15 -14.99 -32.48
CA PHE A 154 7.08 -14.21 -33.70
C PHE A 154 6.57 -12.78 -33.50
N LYS A 155 5.39 -12.61 -32.91
CA LYS A 155 4.70 -11.34 -32.73
C LYS A 155 4.54 -11.02 -31.24
N THR A 156 4.47 -9.75 -30.90
CA THR A 156 4.08 -9.30 -29.56
C THR A 156 2.64 -9.67 -29.26
N GLY A 157 2.38 -10.10 -28.03
CA GLY A 157 1.06 -10.50 -27.57
C GLY A 157 1.15 -11.46 -26.37
N LYS A 158 -0.02 -11.92 -25.95
CA LYS A 158 -0.15 -12.97 -24.94
C LYS A 158 -0.69 -14.22 -25.59
N VAL A 159 -0.09 -15.35 -25.30
CA VAL A 159 -0.47 -16.66 -25.82
C VAL A 159 -0.44 -17.68 -24.70
N THR A 160 -1.37 -18.62 -24.69
CA THR A 160 -1.37 -19.75 -23.78
C THR A 160 -0.73 -20.95 -24.49
N LEU A 161 0.34 -21.48 -23.89
CA LEU A 161 0.99 -22.72 -24.33
C LEU A 161 0.55 -23.83 -23.37
N SER A 162 0.18 -24.99 -23.92
CA SER A 162 -0.43 -26.06 -23.14
C SER A 162 0.17 -27.40 -23.51
N ALA A 163 0.32 -28.25 -22.49
CA ALA A 163 0.60 -29.70 -22.64
C ALA A 163 -0.64 -30.47 -22.19
N LYS A 164 -1.09 -31.40 -23.03
CA LYS A 164 -2.21 -32.31 -22.76
C LYS A 164 -1.70 -33.72 -22.73
N SER A 165 -2.02 -34.50 -21.68
CA SER A 165 -1.67 -35.91 -21.63
C SER A 165 -2.32 -36.69 -22.77
N VAL A 166 -1.55 -37.59 -23.40
CA VAL A 166 -2.05 -38.51 -24.43
C VAL A 166 -3.04 -39.53 -23.84
N GLU A 167 -2.75 -39.96 -22.61
CA GLU A 167 -3.57 -40.98 -21.91
C GLU A 167 -4.86 -40.40 -21.34
N ASN A 168 -4.80 -39.17 -20.81
CA ASN A 168 -5.93 -38.49 -20.14
C ASN A 168 -6.14 -37.11 -20.72
N GLU A 169 -7.10 -36.96 -21.63
CA GLU A 169 -7.40 -35.69 -22.29
C GLU A 169 -7.86 -34.56 -21.35
N ASN A 170 -8.34 -34.91 -20.14
CA ASN A 170 -8.72 -33.92 -19.13
C ASN A 170 -7.51 -33.40 -18.36
N LEU A 171 -6.36 -34.03 -18.45
CA LEU A 171 -5.14 -33.62 -17.80
C LEU A 171 -4.36 -32.66 -18.71
N VAL A 172 -4.56 -31.37 -18.47
CA VAL A 172 -3.91 -30.27 -19.22
C VAL A 172 -3.18 -29.35 -18.24
N LYS A 173 -1.96 -28.96 -18.60
CA LYS A 173 -1.17 -27.93 -17.92
C LYS A 173 -0.84 -26.83 -18.90
N SER A 174 -0.89 -25.59 -18.42
CA SER A 174 -0.72 -24.43 -19.28
C SER A 174 0.10 -23.35 -18.60
N ILE A 175 0.80 -22.56 -19.41
CA ILE A 175 1.43 -21.30 -19.02
C ILE A 175 0.95 -20.16 -19.91
N THR A 176 1.02 -18.94 -19.42
CA THR A 176 0.86 -17.74 -20.24
C THR A 176 2.24 -17.22 -20.64
N LEU A 177 2.52 -17.21 -21.95
CA LEU A 177 3.69 -16.57 -22.50
C LEU A 177 3.33 -15.15 -22.95
N THR A 178 4.09 -14.15 -22.47
CA THR A 178 3.99 -12.76 -22.95
C THR A 178 5.18 -12.47 -23.87
N VAL A 179 4.91 -12.24 -25.15
CA VAL A 179 5.93 -11.80 -26.11
C VAL A 179 5.84 -10.28 -26.23
N ALA A 180 6.92 -9.55 -25.88
CA ALA A 180 6.92 -8.10 -25.85
C ALA A 180 8.30 -7.52 -26.15
N HIS A 181 8.34 -6.31 -26.70
CA HIS A 181 9.60 -5.58 -26.95
C HIS A 181 10.23 -5.05 -25.67
N LEU A 182 11.54 -4.77 -25.73
CA LEU A 182 12.23 -3.98 -24.70
C LEU A 182 11.72 -2.53 -24.71
N ILE A 183 11.76 -1.89 -23.55
CA ILE A 183 11.36 -0.48 -23.42
C ILE A 183 12.44 0.42 -23.98
N ASN A 184 12.18 1.12 -25.10
CA ASN A 184 13.06 2.14 -25.65
C ASN A 184 13.01 3.43 -24.84
N SER A 185 11.80 3.86 -24.50
CA SER A 185 11.61 5.04 -23.66
C SER A 185 10.33 4.94 -22.84
N VAL A 186 10.34 5.62 -21.69
CA VAL A 186 9.17 5.85 -20.85
C VAL A 186 9.07 7.35 -20.57
N GLN A 187 7.85 7.89 -20.58
CA GLN A 187 7.58 9.29 -20.27
C GLN A 187 6.46 9.40 -19.23
N VAL A 188 6.54 10.43 -18.40
CA VAL A 188 5.49 10.79 -17.46
C VAL A 188 4.58 11.87 -18.07
N GLU A 189 3.28 11.83 -17.77
CA GLU A 189 2.36 12.90 -18.19
C GLU A 189 2.75 14.26 -17.61
N LYS A 190 3.18 14.26 -16.32
CA LYS A 190 3.65 15.47 -15.64
C LYS A 190 4.99 15.27 -14.97
N THR A 191 5.93 16.13 -15.29
CA THR A 191 7.26 16.19 -14.67
C THR A 191 7.26 16.96 -13.34
N SER A 192 6.17 17.66 -13.02
CA SER A 192 5.93 18.32 -11.75
C SER A 192 4.45 18.36 -11.39
N VAL A 193 4.15 18.19 -10.11
CA VAL A 193 2.78 18.28 -9.56
C VAL A 193 2.80 19.02 -8.23
N THR A 194 1.73 19.79 -7.95
CA THR A 194 1.50 20.38 -6.64
C THR A 194 0.29 19.68 -6.02
N LEU A 195 0.45 19.16 -4.81
CA LEU A 195 -0.58 18.47 -4.05
C LEU A 195 -0.78 19.16 -2.70
N THR A 196 -2.01 19.19 -2.22
CA THR A 196 -2.23 19.48 -0.80
C THR A 196 -1.95 18.24 0.04
N GLN A 197 -1.67 18.41 1.32
CA GLN A 197 -1.53 17.27 2.25
C GLN A 197 -2.75 16.35 2.15
N GLY A 198 -2.50 15.04 2.11
CA GLY A 198 -3.49 14.00 1.93
C GLY A 198 -3.94 13.75 0.48
N ALA A 199 -3.76 14.71 -0.43
CA ALA A 199 -4.16 14.56 -1.82
C ALA A 199 -3.34 13.50 -2.54
N LYS A 200 -3.99 12.81 -3.49
CA LYS A 200 -3.37 11.77 -4.32
C LYS A 200 -3.36 12.18 -5.79
N TYR A 201 -2.34 11.73 -6.50
CA TYR A 201 -2.20 11.89 -7.95
C TYR A 201 -1.65 10.61 -8.56
N ALA A 202 -2.38 10.01 -9.51
CA ALA A 202 -1.92 8.85 -10.25
C ALA A 202 -1.09 9.31 -11.46
N GLN A 203 0.19 8.96 -11.49
CA GLN A 203 1.10 9.30 -12.58
C GLN A 203 0.79 8.45 -13.80
N LYS A 204 0.44 9.07 -14.91
CA LYS A 204 0.27 8.37 -16.19
C LYS A 204 1.59 8.24 -16.91
N LEU A 205 1.80 7.08 -17.52
CA LEU A 205 3.02 6.71 -18.25
C LEU A 205 2.70 6.44 -19.71
N THR A 206 3.61 6.86 -20.59
CA THR A 206 3.63 6.47 -21.99
C THR A 206 4.92 5.74 -22.29
N PHE A 207 4.80 4.55 -22.88
CA PHE A 207 5.93 3.70 -23.24
C PHE A 207 6.11 3.69 -24.77
N SER A 208 7.34 3.55 -25.21
CA SER A 208 7.67 3.30 -26.61
C SER A 208 8.65 2.13 -26.70
N PRO A 209 8.35 1.11 -27.54
CA PRO A 209 7.06 0.91 -28.25
C PRO A 209 5.91 0.64 -27.27
N VAL A 210 4.65 0.63 -27.76
CA VAL A 210 3.45 0.49 -26.90
C VAL A 210 3.24 -0.92 -26.37
N ASP A 211 3.82 -1.91 -27.04
CA ASP A 211 3.71 -3.35 -26.83
C ASP A 211 4.87 -3.91 -25.99
N VAL A 212 5.20 -3.22 -24.93
CA VAL A 212 6.23 -3.59 -23.94
C VAL A 212 5.60 -4.12 -22.65
N ILE A 213 6.39 -4.83 -21.85
CA ILE A 213 6.02 -5.21 -20.48
C ILE A 213 6.12 -3.96 -19.60
N LYS A 214 4.95 -3.41 -19.21
CA LYS A 214 4.83 -2.12 -18.51
C LYS A 214 5.03 -2.28 -17.00
N THR A 215 6.18 -2.74 -16.56
CA THR A 215 6.49 -2.90 -15.14
C THR A 215 7.44 -1.82 -14.66
N MET A 216 7.10 -1.21 -13.52
CA MET A 216 7.83 -0.09 -12.92
C MET A 216 8.08 -0.33 -11.44
N SER A 217 9.24 0.09 -10.95
CA SER A 217 9.51 0.31 -9.54
C SER A 217 9.51 1.80 -9.24
N TRP A 218 8.99 2.20 -8.08
CA TRP A 218 8.85 3.59 -7.70
C TRP A 218 9.56 3.90 -6.39
N THR A 219 10.18 5.06 -6.32
CA THR A 219 10.85 5.57 -5.12
C THR A 219 10.57 7.05 -4.92
N SER A 220 10.66 7.51 -3.68
CA SER A 220 10.59 8.91 -3.30
C SER A 220 11.92 9.33 -2.67
N SER A 221 12.41 10.53 -3.02
CA SER A 221 13.59 11.11 -2.40
C SER A 221 13.35 11.50 -0.93
N ASP A 222 12.08 11.74 -0.55
CA ASP A 222 11.65 11.99 0.83
C ASP A 222 10.20 11.48 1.02
N SER A 223 10.09 10.25 1.51
CA SER A 223 8.80 9.62 1.78
C SER A 223 8.00 10.29 2.91
N SER A 224 8.64 11.11 3.74
CA SER A 224 7.94 11.92 4.74
C SER A 224 7.19 13.10 4.11
N VAL A 225 7.64 13.61 2.96
CA VAL A 225 6.99 14.68 2.20
C VAL A 225 5.96 14.12 1.23
N ALA A 226 6.34 13.14 0.43
CA ALA A 226 5.43 12.48 -0.51
C ALA A 226 5.78 10.99 -0.65
N THR A 227 4.77 10.13 -0.58
CA THR A 227 4.89 8.70 -0.85
C THR A 227 4.44 8.38 -2.26
N VAL A 228 4.88 7.23 -2.77
CA VAL A 228 4.38 6.65 -4.03
C VAL A 228 4.16 5.15 -3.82
N ASP A 229 3.09 4.61 -4.37
CA ASP A 229 2.81 3.17 -4.33
C ASP A 229 3.33 2.44 -5.60
N ALA A 230 3.18 1.11 -5.64
CA ALA A 230 3.61 0.29 -6.76
C ALA A 230 2.91 0.63 -8.10
N ASN A 231 1.75 1.27 -8.05
CA ASN A 231 0.99 1.70 -9.22
C ASN A 231 1.33 3.12 -9.70
N GLY A 232 2.31 3.78 -9.05
CA GLY A 232 2.68 5.16 -9.36
C GLY A 232 1.69 6.20 -8.81
N VAL A 233 0.87 5.85 -7.82
CA VAL A 233 -0.02 6.81 -7.12
C VAL A 233 0.79 7.55 -6.06
N ILE A 234 0.95 8.84 -6.27
CA ILE A 234 1.68 9.76 -5.39
C ILE A 234 0.71 10.32 -4.37
N GLN A 235 1.10 10.34 -3.08
CA GLN A 235 0.33 11.00 -2.01
C GLN A 235 1.18 12.03 -1.28
N GLY A 236 0.68 13.26 -1.16
CA GLY A 236 1.28 14.33 -0.36
C GLY A 236 1.09 14.07 1.14
N ARG A 237 2.18 14.04 1.91
CA ARG A 237 2.16 13.70 3.36
C ARG A 237 2.49 14.88 4.26
N LYS A 238 3.44 15.72 3.88
CA LYS A 238 3.95 16.85 4.67
C LYS A 238 4.36 17.99 3.75
N ILE A 239 4.18 19.24 4.17
CA ILE A 239 4.59 20.42 3.39
C ILE A 239 6.09 20.33 3.09
N GLY A 240 6.44 20.48 1.82
CA GLY A 240 7.81 20.38 1.33
C GLY A 240 7.86 20.00 -0.14
N SER A 241 9.03 19.54 -0.57
CA SER A 241 9.24 19.04 -1.94
C SER A 241 9.97 17.71 -1.92
N ALA A 242 9.55 16.80 -2.77
CA ALA A 242 10.21 15.51 -3.01
C ALA A 242 10.26 15.23 -4.51
N THR A 243 11.20 14.38 -4.93
CA THR A 243 11.25 13.86 -6.30
C THR A 243 10.81 12.40 -6.28
N ILE A 244 9.79 12.08 -7.05
CA ILE A 244 9.37 10.70 -7.31
C ILE A 244 10.11 10.20 -8.53
N THR A 245 10.75 9.05 -8.40
CA THR A 245 11.49 8.38 -9.48
C THR A 245 10.81 7.05 -9.79
N GLY A 246 10.44 6.84 -11.05
CA GLY A 246 10.03 5.55 -11.61
C GLY A 246 11.16 4.95 -12.42
N THR A 247 11.44 3.66 -12.23
CA THR A 247 12.45 2.91 -12.98
C THR A 247 11.78 1.67 -13.57
N THR A 248 11.98 1.42 -14.88
CA THR A 248 11.51 0.18 -15.50
C THR A 248 12.20 -1.02 -14.87
N THR A 249 11.48 -2.13 -14.70
CA THR A 249 12.03 -3.34 -14.07
C THR A 249 12.71 -4.28 -15.05
N ASP A 250 12.55 -4.03 -16.36
CA ASP A 250 13.29 -4.74 -17.41
C ASP A 250 14.79 -4.37 -17.41
N ASP A 251 15.59 -5.04 -18.23
CA ASP A 251 17.04 -4.85 -18.30
C ASP A 251 17.43 -3.46 -18.80
N THR A 252 16.51 -2.69 -19.41
CA THR A 252 16.79 -1.35 -19.93
C THR A 252 16.93 -0.30 -18.85
N LYS A 253 16.34 -0.52 -17.64
CA LYS A 253 16.42 0.37 -16.48
C LYS A 253 16.16 1.84 -16.80
N LYS A 254 15.18 2.12 -17.68
CA LYS A 254 14.78 3.50 -18.01
C LYS A 254 14.18 4.18 -16.81
N THR A 255 14.51 5.45 -16.62
CA THR A 255 14.03 6.24 -15.48
C THR A 255 13.20 7.43 -15.91
N VAL A 256 12.22 7.78 -15.09
CA VAL A 256 11.44 9.02 -15.19
C VAL A 256 11.34 9.66 -13.81
N THR A 257 11.21 10.98 -13.80
CA THR A 257 11.08 11.72 -12.54
C THR A 257 9.89 12.67 -12.57
N CYS A 258 9.30 12.88 -11.39
CA CYS A 258 8.28 13.89 -11.17
C CYS A 258 8.60 14.66 -9.87
N LYS A 259 8.76 15.99 -9.97
CA LYS A 259 8.92 16.85 -8.80
C LYS A 259 7.54 17.05 -8.13
N VAL A 260 7.44 16.74 -6.87
CA VAL A 260 6.22 16.90 -6.08
C VAL A 260 6.42 18.04 -5.09
N THR A 261 5.53 19.02 -5.12
CA THR A 261 5.44 20.07 -4.10
C THR A 261 4.18 19.85 -3.30
N VAL A 262 4.32 19.70 -1.98
CA VAL A 262 3.17 19.52 -1.08
C VAL A 262 2.92 20.83 -0.32
N THR A 263 1.66 21.27 -0.32
CA THR A 263 1.19 22.46 0.36
C THR A 263 0.18 22.12 1.45
N ALA A 264 -0.15 23.08 2.33
CA ALA A 264 -1.27 22.94 3.26
C ALA A 264 -2.60 22.75 2.52
N MET A 265 -3.58 22.16 3.21
CA MET A 265 -4.95 22.05 2.70
C MET A 265 -5.57 23.43 2.51
N ASN A 266 -6.30 23.60 1.39
CA ASN A 266 -6.99 24.85 1.10
C ASN A 266 -8.34 24.90 1.83
N ILE A 267 -8.36 25.57 2.99
CA ILE A 267 -9.56 25.71 3.82
C ILE A 267 -10.34 26.95 3.42
N PRO A 268 -11.65 26.85 3.10
CA PRO A 268 -12.49 28.00 2.84
C PRO A 268 -12.54 28.95 4.05
N TYR A 269 -12.06 30.17 3.88
CA TYR A 269 -11.96 31.14 4.97
C TYR A 269 -13.34 31.67 5.41
N VAL A 270 -13.53 31.79 6.72
CA VAL A 270 -14.67 32.46 7.35
C VAL A 270 -14.17 33.36 8.47
N SER A 271 -14.36 34.68 8.32
CA SER A 271 -14.03 35.64 9.37
C SER A 271 -15.06 35.59 10.49
N GLN A 272 -14.58 35.69 11.72
CA GLN A 272 -15.43 35.94 12.87
C GLN A 272 -15.77 37.44 13.04
N LEU A 273 -14.96 38.32 12.45
CA LEU A 273 -15.11 39.80 12.58
C LEU A 273 -16.00 40.37 11.46
N PRO A 274 -16.63 41.53 11.71
CA PRO A 274 -16.66 42.26 12.99
C PRO A 274 -17.74 41.74 13.97
N LYS A 275 -18.64 40.84 13.54
CA LYS A 275 -19.90 40.50 14.23
C LYS A 275 -19.70 39.66 15.50
N TYR A 276 -18.68 38.81 15.52
CA TYR A 276 -18.46 37.80 16.57
C TYR A 276 -17.01 37.85 17.10
N PRO A 277 -16.60 38.90 17.83
CA PRO A 277 -15.20 39.06 18.25
C PRO A 277 -14.65 37.95 19.15
N THR A 278 -15.53 37.15 19.78
CA THR A 278 -15.15 35.92 20.51
C THR A 278 -15.78 34.66 19.89
N GLY A 279 -16.05 34.66 18.59
CA GLY A 279 -16.73 33.58 17.87
C GLY A 279 -15.80 32.63 17.09
N CYS A 280 -14.54 32.48 17.52
CA CYS A 280 -13.54 31.66 16.79
C CYS A 280 -13.95 30.20 16.63
N GLU A 281 -14.66 29.63 17.61
CA GLU A 281 -15.18 28.27 17.54
C GLU A 281 -16.23 28.12 16.43
N ALA A 282 -17.18 29.09 16.37
CA ALA A 282 -18.22 29.04 15.33
C ALA A 282 -17.66 29.23 13.91
N ALA A 283 -16.71 30.17 13.76
CA ALA A 283 -16.04 30.40 12.49
C ALA A 283 -15.21 29.20 12.05
N SER A 284 -14.44 28.61 12.98
CA SER A 284 -13.67 27.38 12.69
C SER A 284 -14.57 26.21 12.34
N CYS A 285 -15.70 26.04 13.00
CA CYS A 285 -16.71 25.03 12.60
C CYS A 285 -17.21 25.26 11.18
N CYS A 286 -17.53 26.50 10.82
CA CYS A 286 -17.96 26.84 9.45
C CYS A 286 -16.87 26.54 8.42
N MET A 287 -15.61 26.89 8.71
CA MET A 287 -14.48 26.59 7.82
C MET A 287 -14.32 25.09 7.62
N LEU A 288 -14.35 24.30 8.71
CA LEU A 288 -14.25 22.84 8.63
C LEU A 288 -15.41 22.23 7.82
N LEU A 289 -16.65 22.64 8.11
CA LEU A 289 -17.84 22.13 7.42
C LEU A 289 -17.81 22.50 5.92
N LYS A 290 -17.41 23.72 5.56
CA LYS A 290 -17.28 24.14 4.15
C LYS A 290 -16.19 23.36 3.41
N TYR A 291 -15.09 23.02 4.08
CA TYR A 291 -14.06 22.17 3.48
C TYR A 291 -14.61 20.80 3.06
N TYR A 292 -15.55 20.26 3.83
CA TYR A 292 -16.25 19.00 3.51
C TYR A 292 -17.52 19.18 2.66
N GLY A 293 -17.75 20.39 2.11
CA GLY A 293 -18.83 20.65 1.14
C GLY A 293 -20.17 21.05 1.75
N PHE A 294 -20.26 21.26 3.07
CA PHE A 294 -21.49 21.70 3.71
C PHE A 294 -21.71 23.22 3.55
N SER A 295 -22.96 23.60 3.24
CA SER A 295 -23.34 25.03 3.20
C SER A 295 -23.80 25.49 4.58
N ILE A 296 -23.02 26.36 5.21
CA ILE A 296 -23.31 26.95 6.53
C ILE A 296 -22.65 28.32 6.64
N ASN A 297 -23.29 29.24 7.36
CA ASN A 297 -22.74 30.52 7.73
C ASN A 297 -22.51 30.62 9.26
N ILE A 298 -21.75 31.63 9.67
CA ILE A 298 -21.36 31.79 11.07
C ILE A 298 -22.59 32.03 11.98
N ASP A 299 -23.60 32.75 11.50
CA ASP A 299 -24.82 33.03 12.27
C ASP A 299 -25.57 31.72 12.62
N GLN A 300 -25.67 30.83 11.65
CA GLN A 300 -26.27 29.51 11.86
C GLN A 300 -25.48 28.71 12.89
N MET A 301 -24.12 28.71 12.78
CA MET A 301 -23.30 27.95 13.71
C MET A 301 -23.35 28.52 15.14
N VAL A 302 -23.34 29.86 15.30
CA VAL A 302 -23.49 30.53 16.59
C VAL A 302 -24.83 30.17 17.25
N ASN A 303 -25.90 30.00 16.46
CA ASN A 303 -27.20 29.58 16.97
C ASN A 303 -27.29 28.09 17.36
N ILE A 304 -26.47 27.25 16.76
CA ILE A 304 -26.41 25.81 17.09
C ILE A 304 -25.61 25.57 18.37
N ILE A 305 -24.53 26.34 18.61
CA ILE A 305 -23.74 26.24 19.84
C ILE A 305 -24.54 26.76 21.04
N PRO A 306 -24.82 25.93 22.05
CA PRO A 306 -25.53 26.36 23.23
C PRO A 306 -24.68 27.39 24.01
N ARG A 307 -25.31 28.41 24.59
CA ARG A 307 -24.62 29.47 25.33
C ARG A 307 -25.40 29.93 26.58
N LYS A 308 -24.64 30.39 27.58
CA LYS A 308 -25.20 30.97 28.81
C LYS A 308 -24.25 32.02 29.37
N ASN A 309 -24.79 33.12 29.84
CA ASN A 309 -24.02 34.21 30.43
C ASN A 309 -23.56 33.86 31.85
N LEU A 310 -22.48 34.52 32.30
CA LEU A 310 -22.08 34.55 33.70
C LEU A 310 -23.09 35.40 34.49
N TYR A 311 -23.28 35.05 35.76
CA TYR A 311 -24.11 35.81 36.68
C TYR A 311 -23.49 35.87 38.09
N LYS A 312 -23.88 36.86 38.90
CA LYS A 312 -23.42 37.01 40.29
C LYS A 312 -24.47 36.47 41.26
N LYS A 313 -24.01 35.74 42.27
CA LYS A 313 -24.84 35.28 43.41
C LYS A 313 -23.96 35.28 44.67
N ASN A 314 -24.40 35.93 45.72
CA ASN A 314 -23.69 36.04 47.02
C ASN A 314 -22.21 36.45 46.86
N GLY A 315 -21.96 37.48 46.06
CA GLY A 315 -20.63 38.05 45.81
C GLY A 315 -19.72 37.21 44.92
N LYS A 316 -20.13 35.99 44.52
CA LYS A 316 -19.38 35.09 43.64
C LYS A 316 -19.94 35.11 42.23
N THR A 317 -19.08 34.88 41.24
CA THR A 317 -19.46 34.72 39.82
C THR A 317 -19.71 33.24 39.52
N TYR A 318 -20.84 32.94 38.89
CA TYR A 318 -21.25 31.63 38.47
C TYR A 318 -21.45 31.60 36.94
N GLY A 319 -21.29 30.45 36.33
CA GLY A 319 -21.51 30.27 34.93
C GLY A 319 -21.67 28.79 34.53
N PRO A 320 -21.91 28.50 33.24
CA PRO A 320 -22.00 27.13 32.75
C PRO A 320 -20.64 26.45 32.75
N ASP A 321 -20.65 25.13 32.62
CA ASP A 321 -19.44 24.37 32.27
C ASP A 321 -19.09 24.68 30.80
N ILE A 322 -17.85 25.13 30.59
CA ILE A 322 -17.32 25.46 29.27
C ILE A 322 -17.24 24.22 28.33
N ASN A 323 -17.28 23.01 28.88
CA ASN A 323 -17.39 21.79 28.13
C ASN A 323 -18.81 21.50 27.60
N GLU A 324 -19.81 22.21 28.12
CA GLU A 324 -21.21 22.01 27.76
C GLU A 324 -21.78 23.18 26.95
N MET A 325 -21.36 24.42 27.26
CA MET A 325 -21.92 25.64 26.67
C MET A 325 -20.83 26.71 26.44
N PHE A 326 -21.06 27.54 25.44
CA PHE A 326 -20.33 28.77 25.27
C PHE A 326 -20.63 29.70 26.46
N VAL A 327 -19.56 30.16 27.12
CA VAL A 327 -19.67 31.03 28.28
C VAL A 327 -19.75 32.49 27.84
N GLY A 328 -20.91 33.11 28.05
CA GLY A 328 -21.21 34.45 27.58
C GLY A 328 -21.87 34.51 26.21
N ASP A 329 -21.63 35.58 25.47
CA ASP A 329 -22.16 35.82 24.14
C ASP A 329 -21.03 36.14 23.13
N PRO A 330 -20.87 35.39 22.04
CA PRO A 330 -19.77 35.58 21.07
C PRO A 330 -19.81 36.94 20.34
N ARG A 331 -20.91 37.68 20.42
CA ARG A 331 -21.04 39.02 19.85
C ARG A 331 -20.26 40.10 20.64
N TYR A 332 -19.74 39.74 21.80
CA TYR A 332 -19.06 40.70 22.68
C TYR A 332 -17.64 40.22 23.03
N THR A 333 -16.77 41.17 23.32
CA THR A 333 -15.42 40.89 23.87
C THR A 333 -15.50 40.57 25.36
N TYR A 334 -14.45 39.98 25.93
CA TYR A 334 -14.38 39.68 27.37
C TYR A 334 -14.26 40.91 28.28
N THR A 335 -14.16 42.12 27.71
CA THR A 335 -14.21 43.39 28.44
C THR A 335 -15.58 44.04 28.42
N SER A 336 -16.55 43.48 27.72
CA SER A 336 -17.91 44.02 27.61
C SER A 336 -18.72 43.76 28.88
N SER A 337 -19.84 44.46 29.03
CA SER A 337 -20.79 44.27 30.15
C SER A 337 -21.43 42.88 30.13
N THR A 338 -21.58 42.31 28.95
CA THR A 338 -22.00 40.92 28.72
C THR A 338 -20.88 40.18 27.97
N PRO A 339 -19.83 39.75 28.69
CA PRO A 339 -18.62 39.26 28.03
C PRO A 339 -18.83 37.92 27.34
N GLY A 340 -18.15 37.75 26.20
CA GLY A 340 -17.97 36.46 25.56
C GLY A 340 -16.61 35.89 25.93
N TYR A 341 -16.55 34.59 26.20
CA TYR A 341 -15.31 33.88 26.54
C TYR A 341 -14.97 32.78 25.51
N GLY A 342 -15.75 31.69 25.47
CA GLY A 342 -15.51 30.58 24.57
C GLY A 342 -16.24 29.30 24.99
N VAL A 343 -15.97 28.23 24.27
CA VAL A 343 -16.49 26.88 24.51
C VAL A 343 -15.43 25.83 24.11
N PHE A 344 -15.39 24.74 24.85
CA PHE A 344 -14.43 23.65 24.58
C PHE A 344 -14.97 22.57 23.67
N SER A 345 -14.08 21.70 23.22
CA SER A 345 -14.32 20.69 22.19
C SER A 345 -15.53 19.76 22.46
N PRO A 346 -15.89 19.36 23.70
CA PRO A 346 -17.06 18.50 23.91
C PRO A 346 -18.37 19.08 23.40
N ALA A 347 -18.66 20.34 23.71
CA ALA A 347 -19.86 21.02 23.23
C ALA A 347 -19.81 21.34 21.74
N VAL A 348 -18.63 21.76 21.24
CA VAL A 348 -18.42 22.03 19.82
C VAL A 348 -18.60 20.77 18.97
N THR A 349 -18.14 19.59 19.44
CA THR A 349 -18.34 18.31 18.75
C THR A 349 -19.84 17.99 18.58
N LYS A 350 -20.62 18.19 19.64
CA LYS A 350 -22.08 17.98 19.60
C LYS A 350 -22.76 18.95 18.63
N ALA A 351 -22.36 20.23 18.65
CA ALA A 351 -22.88 21.26 17.75
C ALA A 351 -22.52 20.98 16.29
N LEU A 352 -21.28 20.56 16.00
CA LEU A 352 -20.87 20.11 14.68
C LEU A 352 -21.70 18.93 14.18
N GLN A 353 -21.89 17.88 15.01
CA GLN A 353 -22.69 16.72 14.63
C GLN A 353 -24.13 17.12 14.32
N LYS A 354 -24.73 18.01 15.13
CA LYS A 354 -26.06 18.55 14.85
C LYS A 354 -26.10 19.28 13.51
N ALA A 355 -25.12 20.15 13.25
CA ALA A 355 -25.04 20.87 11.97
C ALA A 355 -24.89 19.95 10.76
N ILE A 356 -24.13 18.85 10.89
CA ILE A 356 -23.95 17.82 9.88
C ILE A 356 -25.27 17.09 9.61
N ASN A 357 -25.94 16.63 10.67
CA ASN A 357 -27.18 15.89 10.55
C ASN A 357 -28.30 16.71 9.89
N GLU A 358 -28.39 18.00 10.22
CA GLU A 358 -29.36 18.93 9.60
C GLU A 358 -29.06 19.21 8.12
N ARG A 359 -27.90 18.78 7.58
CA ARG A 359 -27.43 19.04 6.21
C ARG A 359 -27.13 17.77 5.42
N GLY A 360 -27.81 16.69 5.75
CA GLY A 360 -27.75 15.42 4.99
C GLY A 360 -26.77 14.39 5.54
N GLY A 361 -26.07 14.66 6.63
CA GLY A 361 -25.20 13.67 7.28
C GLY A 361 -23.92 13.34 6.49
N GLY A 362 -23.53 12.07 6.49
CA GLY A 362 -22.40 11.54 5.73
C GLY A 362 -21.03 11.66 6.41
N TYR A 363 -20.95 12.39 7.53
CA TYR A 363 -19.75 12.54 8.36
C TYR A 363 -20.09 12.46 9.84
N THR A 364 -19.11 11.98 10.61
CA THR A 364 -19.16 12.00 12.08
C THR A 364 -18.12 12.99 12.62
N ALA A 365 -18.56 13.91 13.50
CA ALA A 365 -17.65 14.78 14.24
C ALA A 365 -17.00 13.98 15.36
N VAL A 366 -15.68 13.85 15.34
CA VAL A 366 -14.92 13.05 16.30
C VAL A 366 -14.04 13.96 17.13
N LYS A 367 -14.28 13.97 18.44
CA LYS A 367 -13.39 14.59 19.41
C LYS A 367 -12.15 13.71 19.60
N ILE A 368 -10.99 14.19 19.17
CA ILE A 368 -9.69 13.53 19.34
C ILE A 368 -8.85 14.18 20.44
N SER A 369 -9.50 14.95 21.33
CA SER A 369 -8.83 15.66 22.43
C SER A 369 -8.09 14.69 23.35
N GLY A 370 -6.86 15.06 23.75
CA GLY A 370 -5.98 14.23 24.57
C GLY A 370 -5.04 13.34 23.78
N CYS A 371 -5.19 13.21 22.45
CA CYS A 371 -4.27 12.47 21.59
C CYS A 371 -2.83 13.00 21.69
N SER A 372 -1.87 12.25 21.19
CA SER A 372 -0.50 12.74 21.01
C SER A 372 -0.45 13.79 19.89
N PHE A 373 0.59 14.60 19.87
CA PHE A 373 0.75 15.58 18.80
C PHE A 373 1.02 14.91 17.45
N GLU A 374 1.75 13.81 17.44
CA GLU A 374 2.00 13.01 16.22
C GLU A 374 0.71 12.38 15.67
N GLU A 375 -0.20 11.91 16.52
CA GLU A 375 -1.52 11.44 16.09
C GLU A 375 -2.34 12.57 15.46
N LEU A 376 -2.34 13.77 16.05
CA LEU A 376 -2.99 14.94 15.47
C LEU A 376 -2.41 15.26 14.09
N LEU A 377 -1.09 15.27 13.95
CA LEU A 377 -0.42 15.51 12.67
C LEU A 377 -0.65 14.38 11.66
N GLY A 378 -0.88 13.14 12.11
CA GLY A 378 -1.29 12.01 11.29
C GLY A 378 -2.59 12.30 10.53
N TYR A 379 -3.62 12.81 11.21
CA TYR A 379 -4.87 13.25 10.55
C TYR A 379 -4.61 14.28 9.46
N ILE A 380 -3.75 15.27 9.76
CA ILE A 380 -3.39 16.32 8.78
C ILE A 380 -2.68 15.72 7.57
N SER A 381 -1.74 14.80 7.80
CA SER A 381 -1.02 14.09 6.72
C SER A 381 -1.95 13.25 5.84
N ASP A 382 -3.06 12.78 6.38
CA ASP A 382 -4.09 12.02 5.65
C ASP A 382 -5.14 12.91 4.97
N GLY A 383 -5.01 14.25 5.06
CA GLY A 383 -5.90 15.21 4.42
C GLY A 383 -7.15 15.56 5.24
N SER A 384 -7.12 15.32 6.55
CA SER A 384 -8.20 15.66 7.48
C SER A 384 -7.81 16.88 8.31
N PRO A 385 -8.28 18.09 7.99
CA PRO A 385 -8.03 19.27 8.79
C PRO A 385 -8.72 19.16 10.16
N ALA A 386 -8.13 19.78 11.18
CA ALA A 386 -8.63 19.71 12.54
C ALA A 386 -8.96 21.11 13.12
N ILE A 387 -10.10 21.22 13.81
CA ILE A 387 -10.31 22.34 14.73
C ILE A 387 -9.43 22.12 15.94
N VAL A 388 -8.65 23.11 16.33
CA VAL A 388 -7.72 23.04 17.46
C VAL A 388 -7.82 24.27 18.36
N TRP A 389 -7.62 24.07 19.66
CA TRP A 389 -7.55 25.12 20.66
C TRP A 389 -6.09 25.40 20.98
N ALA A 390 -5.62 26.60 20.68
CA ALA A 390 -4.31 27.08 21.06
C ALA A 390 -4.46 28.52 21.61
N THR A 391 -3.37 29.21 21.88
CA THR A 391 -3.43 30.60 22.32
C THR A 391 -3.29 31.55 21.13
N TYR A 392 -3.96 32.67 21.19
CA TYR A 392 -3.87 33.72 20.17
C TYR A 392 -2.41 34.12 19.93
N LYS A 393 -1.98 34.07 18.65
CA LYS A 393 -0.58 34.34 18.23
C LYS A 393 0.47 33.54 19.01
N MET A 394 0.10 32.38 19.52
CA MET A 394 0.98 31.51 20.33
C MET A 394 1.58 32.18 21.56
N GLN A 395 0.94 33.23 22.10
CA GLN A 395 1.39 33.90 23.30
C GLN A 395 1.01 33.12 24.57
N LYS A 396 1.86 33.15 25.60
CA LYS A 396 1.50 32.57 26.90
C LYS A 396 0.41 33.40 27.58
N PRO A 397 -0.67 32.79 28.09
CA PRO A 397 -1.67 33.50 28.86
C PRO A 397 -1.05 34.12 30.13
N THR A 398 -1.25 35.40 30.35
CA THR A 398 -0.77 36.11 31.52
C THR A 398 -1.89 36.43 32.51
N LYS A 399 -3.14 36.23 32.11
CA LYS A 399 -4.33 36.50 32.90
C LYS A 399 -5.35 35.39 32.72
N VAL A 400 -6.16 35.17 33.75
CA VAL A 400 -7.29 34.25 33.74
C VAL A 400 -8.59 34.98 34.03
N ASN A 401 -9.71 34.48 33.51
CA ASN A 401 -11.05 34.79 34.01
C ASN A 401 -11.54 33.57 34.78
N SER A 402 -12.37 33.79 35.80
CA SER A 402 -12.77 32.67 36.65
C SER A 402 -14.23 32.78 37.09
N TRP A 403 -14.85 31.64 37.31
CA TRP A 403 -16.21 31.50 37.82
C TRP A 403 -16.41 30.15 38.50
N TYR A 404 -17.46 30.03 39.25
CA TYR A 404 -17.92 28.73 39.77
C TYR A 404 -18.86 28.11 38.75
N ILE A 405 -18.60 26.82 38.37
CA ILE A 405 -19.48 26.04 37.49
C ILE A 405 -20.78 25.81 38.26
N GLU A 406 -21.91 26.28 37.75
CA GLU A 406 -23.20 26.23 38.45
C GLU A 406 -23.71 24.81 38.72
N SER A 407 -23.42 23.83 37.85
CA SER A 407 -23.87 22.43 37.99
C SER A 407 -23.08 21.66 39.05
N THR A 408 -21.81 22.02 39.29
CA THR A 408 -20.92 21.26 40.17
C THR A 408 -20.39 22.05 41.37
N GLY A 409 -20.51 23.38 41.34
CA GLY A 409 -19.91 24.27 42.32
C GLY A 409 -18.37 24.35 42.25
N LYS A 410 -17.73 23.69 41.30
CA LYS A 410 -16.29 23.72 41.11
C LYS A 410 -15.82 25.09 40.60
N TYR A 411 -14.70 25.57 41.12
CA TYR A 411 -14.04 26.77 40.63
C TYR A 411 -13.28 26.43 39.33
N PHE A 412 -13.46 27.28 38.31
CA PHE A 412 -12.84 27.13 37.00
C PHE A 412 -12.08 28.42 36.61
N GLU A 413 -10.89 28.23 36.05
CA GLU A 413 -10.05 29.29 35.53
C GLU A 413 -9.93 29.18 34.01
N TYR A 414 -10.30 30.22 33.29
CA TYR A 414 -10.23 30.33 31.85
C TYR A 414 -9.03 31.19 31.43
N PRO A 415 -8.03 30.64 30.77
CA PRO A 415 -6.86 31.38 30.30
C PRO A 415 -7.28 32.42 29.25
N ARG A 416 -7.00 33.71 29.50
CA ARG A 416 -7.23 34.75 28.50
C ARG A 416 -6.32 34.54 27.29
N GLY A 417 -6.86 34.78 26.10
CA GLY A 417 -6.17 34.53 24.84
C GLY A 417 -6.34 33.12 24.32
N THR A 418 -7.23 32.34 24.93
CA THR A 418 -7.70 31.09 24.27
C THR A 418 -8.25 31.43 22.89
N HIS A 419 -7.83 30.66 21.89
CA HIS A 419 -8.20 30.88 20.51
C HIS A 419 -8.42 29.55 19.79
N VAL A 420 -9.28 29.53 18.76
CA VAL A 420 -9.64 28.36 18.00
C VAL A 420 -9.39 28.62 16.51
N MET A 421 -8.75 27.69 15.86
CA MET A 421 -8.36 27.78 14.45
C MET A 421 -8.41 26.43 13.79
N ILE A 422 -8.27 26.39 12.47
CA ILE A 422 -8.12 25.14 11.72
C ILE A 422 -6.64 24.86 11.51
N LEU A 423 -6.17 23.70 11.99
CA LEU A 423 -4.88 23.13 11.60
C LEU A 423 -5.03 22.51 10.21
N SER A 424 -4.35 23.08 9.21
CA SER A 424 -4.52 22.76 7.79
C SER A 424 -3.28 22.16 7.14
N GLY A 425 -2.13 22.15 7.85
CA GLY A 425 -0.89 21.62 7.30
C GLY A 425 0.24 21.59 8.30
N HIS A 426 1.29 20.83 7.99
CA HIS A 426 2.54 20.84 8.73
C HIS A 426 3.74 20.48 7.84
N SER A 427 4.90 21.02 8.20
CA SER A 427 6.22 20.63 7.67
C SER A 427 7.00 19.85 8.74
N SER A 428 8.30 19.69 8.55
CA SER A 428 9.20 19.15 9.58
C SER A 428 9.29 20.05 10.81
N THR A 429 9.25 21.37 10.62
CA THR A 429 9.51 22.37 11.68
C THR A 429 8.33 23.28 12.00
N THR A 430 7.32 23.35 11.16
CA THR A 430 6.20 24.28 11.29
C THR A 430 4.84 23.59 11.19
N VAL A 431 3.81 24.26 11.71
CA VAL A 431 2.40 23.97 11.43
C VAL A 431 1.77 25.15 10.70
N THR A 432 0.78 24.84 9.86
CA THR A 432 -0.01 25.86 9.14
C THR A 432 -1.44 25.82 9.63
N THR A 433 -1.97 26.97 9.99
CA THR A 433 -3.36 27.14 10.46
C THR A 433 -4.12 28.13 9.60
N VAL A 434 -5.46 28.05 9.65
CA VAL A 434 -6.34 29.09 9.14
C VAL A 434 -7.05 29.73 10.32
N ASP A 435 -6.75 31.01 10.56
CA ASP A 435 -7.17 31.77 11.72
C ASP A 435 -8.39 32.65 11.37
N PRO A 436 -9.53 32.48 12.05
CA PRO A 436 -10.74 33.25 11.77
C PRO A 436 -10.68 34.72 12.20
N TYR A 437 -9.69 35.11 13.04
CA TYR A 437 -9.53 36.47 13.55
C TYR A 437 -8.53 37.30 12.72
N ASP A 438 -7.37 36.70 12.38
CA ASP A 438 -6.24 37.40 11.74
C ASP A 438 -6.24 37.27 10.18
N ASN A 439 -7.39 37.04 9.56
CA ASN A 439 -7.55 37.03 8.12
C ASN A 439 -6.67 36.00 7.37
N GLY A 440 -6.63 34.77 7.82
CA GLY A 440 -6.15 33.75 6.89
C GLY A 440 -5.11 32.76 7.40
N VAL A 441 -4.20 32.40 6.49
CA VAL A 441 -3.23 31.36 6.70
C VAL A 441 -2.06 31.86 7.51
N LEU A 442 -1.82 31.28 8.66
CA LEU A 442 -0.68 31.57 9.54
C LEU A 442 0.20 30.33 9.69
N THR A 443 1.50 30.58 9.87
CA THR A 443 2.48 29.52 10.10
C THR A 443 3.17 29.77 11.44
N PHE A 444 3.26 28.72 12.25
CA PHE A 444 3.88 28.77 13.57
C PHE A 444 4.96 27.70 13.70
N ASP A 445 5.95 27.95 14.54
CA ASP A 445 6.90 26.92 14.96
C ASP A 445 6.15 25.73 15.59
N LYS A 446 6.53 24.52 15.21
CA LYS A 446 5.83 23.28 15.57
C LYS A 446 5.85 23.03 17.07
N SER A 447 6.99 23.26 17.72
CA SER A 447 7.15 23.05 19.17
C SER A 447 6.38 24.08 19.98
N THR A 448 6.39 25.33 19.54
CA THR A 448 5.65 26.42 20.17
C THR A 448 4.14 26.18 20.08
N PHE A 449 3.66 25.77 18.92
CA PHE A 449 2.23 25.43 18.75
C PHE A 449 1.83 24.25 19.66
N GLU A 450 2.62 23.18 19.66
CA GLU A 450 2.37 22.01 20.51
C GLU A 450 2.24 22.38 21.99
N ASP A 451 3.14 23.24 22.47
CA ASP A 451 3.15 23.72 23.85
C ASP A 451 1.87 24.51 24.19
N ARG A 452 1.38 25.37 23.27
CA ARG A 452 0.15 26.13 23.46
C ARG A 452 -1.11 25.29 23.35
N TRP A 453 -1.10 24.29 22.48
CA TRP A 453 -2.17 23.31 22.36
C TRP A 453 -2.26 22.41 23.62
N LYS A 454 -1.11 21.95 24.14
CA LYS A 454 -1.05 21.20 25.41
C LYS A 454 -1.58 22.01 26.59
N LEU A 455 -1.24 23.28 26.67
CA LEU A 455 -1.68 24.20 27.73
C LEU A 455 -3.22 24.34 27.80
N LEU A 456 -3.90 24.22 26.66
CA LEU A 456 -5.37 24.27 26.59
C LEU A 456 -6.02 22.87 26.58
N GLY A 457 -5.33 21.85 27.09
CA GLY A 457 -5.88 20.49 27.28
C GLY A 457 -5.90 19.63 26.03
N LYS A 458 -5.02 19.89 25.06
CA LYS A 458 -4.87 19.10 23.83
C LYS A 458 -6.20 18.92 23.07
N GLN A 459 -7.00 19.97 22.97
CA GLN A 459 -8.31 19.90 22.37
C GLN A 459 -8.26 19.91 20.85
N ALA A 460 -8.91 18.93 20.22
CA ALA A 460 -9.02 18.85 18.78
C ALA A 460 -10.27 18.08 18.34
N ILE A 461 -10.79 18.46 17.15
CA ILE A 461 -11.94 17.82 16.49
C ILE A 461 -11.62 17.63 15.02
N VAL A 462 -11.94 16.47 14.47
CA VAL A 462 -11.90 16.13 13.04
C VAL A 462 -13.25 15.64 12.56
N LEU A 463 -13.46 15.62 11.24
CA LEU A 463 -14.61 14.92 10.64
C LEU A 463 -14.14 13.63 9.97
N VAL A 464 -14.87 12.56 10.23
CA VAL A 464 -14.63 11.24 9.63
C VAL A 464 -15.83 10.90 8.75
N LYS A 465 -15.57 10.49 7.50
CA LYS A 465 -16.62 10.07 6.57
C LYS A 465 -17.23 8.76 7.05
N ASN A 466 -18.54 8.69 7.08
CA ASN A 466 -19.26 7.46 7.41
C ASN A 466 -19.02 6.40 6.31
N LYS A 467 -18.93 5.14 6.71
CA LYS A 467 -18.79 4.01 5.79
C LYS A 467 -20.11 3.73 5.08
#